data_713209be0ac6b4f6b31ec5f0695b9dbe
#
_entry.id   713209be0ac6b4f6b31ec5f0695b9dbe
#
_cell.length_a   1.000
_cell.length_b   1.000
_cell.length_c   1.000
_cell.angle_alpha   90.00
_cell.angle_beta   90.00
_cell.angle_gamma   90.00
#
_symmetry.space_group_name_H-M   'P 1'
#
loop_
_entity.id
_entity.type
_entity.pdbx_description
1 polymer ?
#
loop_
_entity_poly.entity_id
_entity_poly.type
_entity_poly.pdbx_seq_one_letter_code
_entity_poly.pdbx_strand_id
1 'polypeptide(L)'
;VEESLERGTSIRLHLKEGMDEFTEPVRLKYIIRKYSTFVPHSIYLDGEHVNDQPPIWLEPKNNVTEEQYQSFYEYLTHFPGQKPIWHLHLAADSPFQFHSILYCPDANLERMGFGRTDHGLHLCARRILVQNDNRDLLPDYLRFLRGIVDSADLPLNVSREALQDNTVFRKMQKVITRKVLDHLDTLAEEQAETYERFYREFGVILREGVTNNDGNRDRVAALLRFGSTTSTGTSTLVSLNAYCDRLREGQEQIYYACGTDQNSVLRDPNLEVFRKRNLEVLLLTDPADEYVLSALGTFRDKAIVSIDAADLKLPPEAETAEQAKTDEASKSPESSARLDTLIGLIRESLGEQVQDVRRSERLTESVCCLVNSEGSMSTTMQRILRMNAPDFEMRRMVLELNPQAPLVQRLADLAVNTDNHAFIRERHDSGGAGSRWQRNGRTTAGLHAAAGQPEISAGSVMSDRPVSRDHAASGVARGRR
;
A
#
# COMPACT_ATOMS: atom_id res chain seq x y z
N VAL A 1 30.58 -48.87 45.47
CA VAL A 1 31.49 -48.99 44.33
C VAL A 1 30.65 -48.57 43.10
N GLU A 2 30.79 -47.33 42.66
CA GLU A 2 30.19 -46.91 41.41
C GLU A 2 30.87 -47.66 40.26
N GLU A 3 30.04 -48.31 39.42
CA GLU A 3 30.52 -48.91 38.19
C GLU A 3 31.30 -47.88 37.36
N SER A 4 32.49 -48.19 37.02
CA SER A 4 33.37 -47.37 36.18
C SER A 4 32.75 -47.27 34.79
N LEU A 5 32.20 -46.11 34.47
CA LEU A 5 31.77 -45.79 33.11
C LEU A 5 32.96 -45.83 32.19
N GLU A 6 32.92 -46.63 31.11
CA GLU A 6 34.07 -46.82 30.18
C GLU A 6 34.53 -45.51 29.56
N ARG A 7 33.65 -44.59 29.23
CA ARG A 7 33.92 -43.24 28.74
C ARG A 7 32.63 -42.43 28.74
N GLY A 8 32.61 -41.29 29.40
CA GLY A 8 31.44 -40.45 29.42
C GLY A 8 31.24 -39.67 30.72
N THR A 9 30.15 -38.95 30.82
CA THR A 9 29.72 -38.22 32.03
C THR A 9 28.28 -38.62 32.36
N SER A 10 28.03 -38.98 33.61
CA SER A 10 26.66 -39.19 34.10
C SER A 10 26.26 -38.07 35.03
N ILE A 11 25.10 -37.46 34.77
CA ILE A 11 24.54 -36.38 35.59
C ILE A 11 23.18 -36.83 36.13
N ARG A 12 23.03 -36.85 37.46
CA ARG A 12 21.73 -37.16 38.11
C ARG A 12 21.19 -35.88 38.72
N LEU A 13 19.97 -35.48 38.28
CA LEU A 13 19.27 -34.32 38.81
C LEU A 13 18.16 -34.77 39.75
N HIS A 14 18.07 -34.17 40.93
CA HIS A 14 16.95 -34.32 41.85
C HIS A 14 16.02 -33.15 41.67
N LEU A 15 14.80 -33.41 41.22
CA LEU A 15 13.81 -32.37 40.98
C LEU A 15 13.19 -31.89 42.30
N LYS A 16 12.75 -30.63 42.30
CA LYS A 16 11.95 -30.10 43.42
C LYS A 16 10.56 -30.69 43.42
N GLU A 17 9.89 -30.70 44.59
CA GLU A 17 8.50 -31.08 44.72
C GLU A 17 7.62 -30.32 43.74
N GLY A 18 6.72 -31.00 43.03
CA GLY A 18 5.82 -30.41 42.03
C GLY A 18 6.42 -30.20 40.66
N MET A 19 7.65 -30.66 40.37
CA MET A 19 8.32 -30.58 39.07
C MET A 19 8.35 -31.94 38.34
N ASP A 20 7.42 -32.84 38.65
CA ASP A 20 7.38 -34.20 38.10
C ASP A 20 7.14 -34.23 36.59
N GLU A 21 6.53 -33.16 36.03
CA GLU A 21 6.33 -33.00 34.59
C GLU A 21 7.65 -33.13 33.77
N PHE A 22 8.80 -32.74 34.37
CA PHE A 22 10.11 -32.84 33.73
C PHE A 22 10.71 -34.25 33.76
N THR A 23 9.98 -35.26 34.32
CA THR A 23 10.34 -36.66 34.17
C THR A 23 9.47 -37.36 33.12
N GLU A 24 8.41 -36.73 32.62
CA GLU A 24 7.53 -37.29 31.61
C GLU A 24 8.20 -37.30 30.20
N PRO A 25 8.25 -38.49 29.55
CA PRO A 25 8.88 -38.61 28.23
C PRO A 25 8.30 -37.63 27.17
N VAL A 26 6.98 -37.41 27.19
CA VAL A 26 6.31 -36.48 26.28
C VAL A 26 6.81 -35.06 26.48
N ARG A 27 6.93 -34.61 27.73
CA ARG A 27 7.42 -33.27 28.09
C ARG A 27 8.88 -33.11 27.73
N LEU A 28 9.71 -34.09 28.03
CA LEU A 28 11.14 -34.08 27.65
C LEU A 28 11.31 -34.08 26.15
N LYS A 29 10.57 -34.89 25.40
CA LYS A 29 10.60 -34.91 23.93
C LYS A 29 10.21 -33.56 23.34
N TYR A 30 9.19 -32.90 23.88
CA TYR A 30 8.82 -31.53 23.50
C TYR A 30 9.96 -30.54 23.75
N ILE A 31 10.60 -30.56 24.91
CA ILE A 31 11.70 -29.66 25.26
C ILE A 31 12.89 -29.88 24.34
N ILE A 32 13.28 -31.14 24.10
CA ILE A 32 14.41 -31.47 23.21
C ILE A 32 14.10 -30.99 21.79
N ARG A 33 12.93 -31.28 21.26
CA ARG A 33 12.50 -30.84 19.94
C ARG A 33 12.45 -29.32 19.81
N LYS A 34 12.04 -28.62 20.85
CA LYS A 34 11.95 -27.17 20.82
C LYS A 34 13.33 -26.49 20.83
N TYR A 35 14.24 -26.94 21.67
CA TYR A 35 15.49 -26.22 21.95
C TYR A 35 16.74 -26.87 21.38
N SER A 36 16.72 -28.16 21.11
CA SER A 36 17.89 -28.98 20.83
C SER A 36 17.75 -29.84 19.57
N THR A 37 16.74 -29.61 18.75
CA THR A 37 16.50 -30.39 17.51
C THR A 37 17.72 -30.41 16.61
N PHE A 38 18.46 -29.30 16.50
CA PHE A 38 19.56 -29.13 15.55
C PHE A 38 20.94 -29.29 16.17
N VAL A 39 21.01 -29.69 17.44
CA VAL A 39 22.28 -29.97 18.12
C VAL A 39 23.06 -31.03 17.35
N PRO A 40 24.42 -30.85 17.13
CA PRO A 40 25.20 -31.75 16.29
C PRO A 40 25.44 -33.17 16.86
N HIS A 41 24.94 -33.41 18.07
CA HIS A 41 25.05 -34.69 18.75
C HIS A 41 23.68 -35.36 18.83
N SER A 42 23.63 -36.66 18.52
CA SER A 42 22.37 -37.43 18.63
C SER A 42 21.91 -37.48 20.07
N ILE A 43 20.65 -37.10 20.29
CA ILE A 43 19.97 -37.09 21.57
C ILE A 43 19.01 -38.29 21.59
N TYR A 44 19.19 -39.19 22.55
CA TYR A 44 18.31 -40.34 22.74
C TYR A 44 17.50 -40.16 24.03
N LEU A 45 16.20 -40.37 23.94
CA LEU A 45 15.28 -40.41 25.08
C LEU A 45 14.69 -41.81 25.14
N ASP A 46 14.96 -42.54 26.23
CA ASP A 46 14.56 -43.94 26.40
C ASP A 46 14.90 -44.86 25.21
N GLY A 47 16.05 -44.61 24.57
CA GLY A 47 16.52 -45.33 23.39
C GLY A 47 16.00 -44.85 22.04
N GLU A 48 15.04 -43.93 22.01
CA GLU A 48 14.54 -43.30 20.77
C GLU A 48 15.37 -42.05 20.40
N HIS A 49 15.82 -41.94 19.13
CA HIS A 49 16.48 -40.77 18.62
C HIS A 49 15.45 -39.63 18.43
N VAL A 50 15.67 -38.48 19.08
CA VAL A 50 14.66 -37.40 19.17
C VAL A 50 14.98 -36.19 18.28
N ASN A 51 16.26 -35.87 18.07
CA ASN A 51 16.71 -34.72 17.27
C ASN A 51 17.16 -35.15 15.87
N ASP A 52 16.20 -35.51 15.04
CA ASP A 52 16.38 -36.10 13.71
C ASP A 52 16.30 -35.11 12.55
N GLN A 53 16.04 -33.82 12.81
CA GLN A 53 15.89 -32.82 11.77
C GLN A 53 17.27 -32.33 11.27
N PRO A 54 17.51 -32.38 9.94
CA PRO A 54 18.76 -31.88 9.39
C PRO A 54 18.80 -30.34 9.42
N PRO A 55 19.94 -29.71 9.78
CA PRO A 55 20.13 -28.28 9.74
C PRO A 55 20.41 -27.83 8.29
N ILE A 56 19.42 -27.84 7.41
CA ILE A 56 19.55 -27.59 5.96
C ILE A 56 20.13 -26.21 5.62
N TRP A 57 20.06 -25.23 6.54
CA TRP A 57 20.65 -23.90 6.33
C TRP A 57 22.19 -23.89 6.34
N LEU A 58 22.82 -24.97 6.79
CA LEU A 58 24.28 -25.14 6.77
C LEU A 58 24.76 -25.81 5.49
N GLU A 59 23.87 -26.43 4.74
CA GLU A 59 24.22 -27.08 3.48
C GLU A 59 24.41 -26.03 2.36
N PRO A 60 25.26 -26.29 1.39
CA PRO A 60 25.33 -25.48 0.18
C PRO A 60 23.97 -25.46 -0.53
N LYS A 61 23.55 -24.31 -1.02
CA LYS A 61 22.26 -24.13 -1.73
C LYS A 61 21.99 -25.21 -2.78
N ASN A 62 23.01 -25.59 -3.53
CA ASN A 62 22.90 -26.54 -4.62
C ASN A 62 22.67 -27.99 -4.16
N ASN A 63 22.85 -28.26 -2.88
CA ASN A 63 22.67 -29.59 -2.29
C ASN A 63 21.30 -29.76 -1.63
N VAL A 64 20.57 -28.65 -1.43
CA VAL A 64 19.24 -28.67 -0.80
C VAL A 64 18.16 -28.70 -1.87
N THR A 65 17.26 -29.69 -1.80
CA THR A 65 16.13 -29.82 -2.74
C THR A 65 14.94 -28.96 -2.35
N GLU A 66 14.03 -28.69 -3.28
CA GLU A 66 12.80 -27.95 -3.01
C GLU A 66 11.92 -28.65 -1.97
N GLU A 67 11.89 -29.98 -1.96
CA GLU A 67 11.17 -30.76 -0.97
C GLU A 67 11.74 -30.56 0.44
N GLN A 68 13.07 -30.43 0.57
CA GLN A 68 13.72 -30.14 1.85
C GLN A 68 13.39 -28.72 2.32
N TYR A 69 13.41 -27.72 1.44
CA TYR A 69 12.97 -26.35 1.78
C TYR A 69 11.50 -26.34 2.21
N GLN A 70 10.63 -27.06 1.50
CA GLN A 70 9.22 -27.18 1.84
C GLN A 70 8.99 -27.84 3.21
N SER A 71 9.63 -28.99 3.44
CA SER A 71 9.51 -29.72 4.72
C SER A 71 10.02 -28.88 5.89
N PHE A 72 11.09 -28.13 5.69
CA PHE A 72 11.61 -27.26 6.72
C PHE A 72 10.69 -26.04 6.98
N TYR A 73 10.07 -25.48 5.94
CA TYR A 73 9.06 -24.44 6.11
C TYR A 73 7.85 -24.92 6.93
N GLU A 74 7.33 -26.10 6.62
CA GLU A 74 6.25 -26.74 7.39
C GLU A 74 6.65 -26.99 8.86
N TYR A 75 7.89 -27.40 9.10
CA TYR A 75 8.42 -27.55 10.45
C TYR A 75 8.42 -26.20 11.21
N LEU A 76 8.89 -25.12 10.57
CA LEU A 76 8.99 -23.79 11.19
C LEU A 76 7.60 -23.18 11.47
N THR A 77 6.66 -23.36 10.55
CA THR A 77 5.33 -22.74 10.63
C THR A 77 4.30 -23.57 11.39
N HIS A 78 4.58 -24.86 11.56
CA HIS A 78 3.64 -25.85 12.10
C HIS A 78 2.35 -26.03 11.27
N PHE A 79 2.38 -25.65 9.99
CA PHE A 79 1.27 -25.78 9.04
C PHE A 79 1.64 -26.71 7.90
N PRO A 80 1.27 -28.02 7.96
CA PRO A 80 1.54 -28.96 6.88
C PRO A 80 0.84 -28.57 5.59
N GLY A 81 1.52 -28.71 4.45
CA GLY A 81 0.98 -28.46 3.12
C GLY A 81 0.99 -26.98 2.67
N GLN A 82 1.33 -26.03 3.53
CA GLN A 82 1.53 -24.64 3.11
C GLN A 82 2.86 -24.48 2.36
N LYS A 83 2.83 -23.72 1.26
CA LYS A 83 4.01 -23.42 0.48
C LYS A 83 4.37 -21.95 0.61
N PRO A 84 5.64 -21.58 0.81
CA PRO A 84 6.05 -20.18 0.78
C PRO A 84 5.91 -19.62 -0.64
N ILE A 85 5.73 -18.28 -0.76
CA ILE A 85 5.80 -17.61 -2.06
C ILE A 85 7.21 -17.72 -2.63
N TRP A 86 8.21 -17.52 -1.78
CA TRP A 86 9.63 -17.66 -2.09
C TRP A 86 10.42 -17.98 -0.83
N HIS A 87 11.66 -18.45 -1.02
CA HIS A 87 12.61 -18.60 0.05
C HIS A 87 13.96 -17.98 -0.34
N LEU A 88 14.76 -17.64 0.67
CA LEU A 88 16.10 -17.06 0.51
C LEU A 88 17.08 -17.75 1.43
N HIS A 89 18.01 -18.48 0.84
CA HIS A 89 19.08 -19.16 1.56
C HIS A 89 20.36 -18.31 1.54
N LEU A 90 20.85 -17.93 2.72
CA LEU A 90 21.99 -17.04 2.92
C LEU A 90 23.10 -17.75 3.69
N ALA A 91 24.35 -17.55 3.24
CA ALA A 91 25.54 -17.88 3.98
C ALA A 91 26.52 -16.70 3.89
N ALA A 92 27.14 -16.34 5.00
CA ALA A 92 28.16 -15.30 5.08
C ALA A 92 29.29 -15.75 6.02
N ASP A 93 30.54 -15.58 5.57
CA ASP A 93 31.72 -15.98 6.33
C ASP A 93 32.56 -14.79 6.82
N SER A 94 32.34 -13.61 6.29
CA SER A 94 33.05 -12.38 6.65
C SER A 94 32.13 -11.17 6.56
N PRO A 95 32.21 -10.19 7.45
CA PRO A 95 33.11 -10.05 8.62
C PRO A 95 32.66 -10.82 9.87
N PHE A 96 31.56 -11.56 9.81
CA PHE A 96 31.04 -12.48 10.82
C PHE A 96 30.34 -13.64 10.12
N GLN A 97 30.32 -14.78 10.79
CA GLN A 97 29.80 -16.01 10.23
C GLN A 97 28.31 -16.18 10.61
N PHE A 98 27.44 -16.31 9.60
CA PHE A 98 26.05 -16.74 9.81
C PHE A 98 25.51 -17.50 8.61
N HIS A 99 24.54 -18.36 8.90
CA HIS A 99 23.74 -19.08 7.92
C HIS A 99 22.27 -18.80 8.19
N SER A 100 21.44 -18.72 7.16
CA SER A 100 20.04 -18.40 7.31
C SER A 100 19.22 -18.96 6.15
N ILE A 101 18.00 -19.41 6.45
CA ILE A 101 16.95 -19.59 5.45
C ILE A 101 15.75 -18.74 5.88
N LEU A 102 15.33 -17.85 4.99
CA LEU A 102 14.18 -16.98 5.17
C LEU A 102 13.09 -17.39 4.18
N TYR A 103 11.83 -17.36 4.63
CA TYR A 103 10.67 -17.70 3.84
C TYR A 103 9.65 -16.55 3.85
N CYS A 104 9.03 -16.30 2.71
CA CYS A 104 7.85 -15.46 2.63
C CYS A 104 6.61 -16.35 2.63
N PRO A 105 5.72 -16.24 3.62
CA PRO A 105 4.47 -16.99 3.64
C PRO A 105 3.60 -16.74 2.42
N ASP A 106 2.63 -17.59 2.15
CA ASP A 106 1.68 -17.46 1.04
C ASP A 106 0.52 -16.51 1.33
N ALA A 107 0.26 -16.20 2.61
CA ALA A 107 -0.83 -15.34 3.03
C ALA A 107 -0.42 -14.40 4.17
N ASN A 108 -0.98 -13.19 4.15
CA ASN A 108 -0.82 -12.20 5.19
C ASN A 108 -1.94 -12.32 6.24
N LEU A 109 -1.63 -12.90 7.39
CA LEU A 109 -2.59 -13.10 8.48
C LEU A 109 -3.07 -11.76 9.10
N GLU A 110 -2.25 -10.71 9.09
CA GLU A 110 -2.66 -9.37 9.56
C GLU A 110 -3.82 -8.82 8.74
N ARG A 111 -3.79 -9.05 7.43
CA ARG A 111 -4.87 -8.65 6.50
C ARG A 111 -6.18 -9.41 6.76
N MET A 112 -6.08 -10.62 7.28
CA MET A 112 -7.24 -11.45 7.63
C MET A 112 -7.89 -11.05 8.97
N GLY A 113 -7.39 -10.01 9.63
CA GLY A 113 -7.98 -9.50 10.88
C GLY A 113 -7.45 -10.15 12.15
N PHE A 114 -6.43 -11.00 12.06
CA PHE A 114 -5.79 -11.60 13.25
C PHE A 114 -4.91 -10.62 14.05
N GLY A 115 -4.95 -9.33 13.70
CA GLY A 115 -4.11 -8.31 14.30
C GLY A 115 -2.66 -8.43 13.87
N ARG A 116 -1.78 -7.60 14.45
CA ARG A 116 -0.34 -7.69 14.21
C ARG A 116 0.15 -9.05 14.70
N THR A 117 0.43 -9.95 13.77
CA THR A 117 0.92 -11.27 14.10
C THR A 117 2.36 -11.15 14.60
N ASP A 118 2.57 -11.63 15.80
CA ASP A 118 3.90 -11.70 16.39
C ASP A 118 4.77 -12.67 15.61
N HIS A 119 5.65 -12.10 14.79
CA HIS A 119 6.54 -12.85 13.93
C HIS A 119 7.97 -12.55 14.31
N GLY A 120 8.73 -13.58 14.48
CA GLY A 120 10.14 -13.49 14.71
C GLY A 120 10.87 -14.54 13.91
N LEU A 121 12.16 -14.31 13.73
CA LEU A 121 13.05 -15.33 13.23
C LEU A 121 13.55 -16.19 14.37
N HIS A 122 13.75 -17.50 14.12
CA HIS A 122 14.45 -18.36 15.05
C HIS A 122 15.92 -17.95 15.06
N LEU A 123 16.40 -17.49 16.20
CA LEU A 123 17.79 -17.14 16.39
C LEU A 123 18.52 -18.29 17.07
N CYS A 124 19.50 -18.85 16.37
CA CYS A 124 20.37 -19.89 16.88
C CYS A 124 21.82 -19.40 17.04
N ALA A 125 22.49 -19.93 18.02
CA ALA A 125 23.93 -19.80 18.18
C ALA A 125 24.53 -21.22 18.17
N ARG A 126 25.34 -21.52 17.17
CA ARG A 126 25.94 -22.85 16.99
C ARG A 126 24.94 -24.00 17.02
N ARG A 127 23.83 -23.84 16.27
CA ARG A 127 22.70 -24.78 16.16
C ARG A 127 21.85 -24.92 17.43
N ILE A 128 22.08 -24.12 18.47
CA ILE A 128 21.26 -24.12 19.68
C ILE A 128 20.28 -22.94 19.58
N LEU A 129 19.01 -23.22 19.75
CA LEU A 129 17.97 -22.18 19.72
C LEU A 129 18.13 -21.27 20.94
N VAL A 130 18.44 -20.00 20.69
CA VAL A 130 18.59 -18.95 21.72
C VAL A 130 17.25 -18.20 21.92
N GLN A 131 16.61 -17.86 20.80
CA GLN A 131 15.31 -17.18 20.82
C GLN A 131 14.41 -17.71 19.69
N ASN A 132 13.19 -18.04 20.04
CA ASN A 132 12.22 -18.63 19.11
C ASN A 132 11.60 -17.57 18.19
N ASP A 133 11.40 -16.33 18.68
CA ASP A 133 10.75 -15.24 17.98
C ASP A 133 11.57 -13.96 18.15
N ASN A 134 12.72 -13.89 17.49
CA ASN A 134 13.54 -12.70 17.51
C ASN A 134 12.98 -11.68 16.51
N ARG A 135 12.52 -10.54 17.01
CA ARG A 135 11.93 -9.44 16.24
C ARG A 135 12.93 -8.36 15.87
N ASP A 136 14.09 -8.38 16.50
CA ASP A 136 15.08 -7.32 16.36
C ASP A 136 16.04 -7.58 15.18
N LEU A 137 16.00 -8.79 14.55
CA LEU A 137 16.84 -9.15 13.39
C LEU A 137 16.40 -8.51 12.07
N LEU A 138 15.13 -8.09 11.99
CA LEU A 138 14.59 -7.45 10.80
C LEU A 138 13.85 -6.16 11.19
N PRO A 139 13.85 -5.15 10.32
CA PRO A 139 12.99 -4.00 10.51
C PRO A 139 11.50 -4.38 10.37
N ASP A 140 10.61 -3.61 11.00
CA ASP A 140 9.19 -3.89 11.07
C ASP A 140 8.53 -4.09 9.69
N TYR A 141 8.99 -3.41 8.67
CA TYR A 141 8.46 -3.55 7.31
C TYR A 141 8.85 -4.86 6.60
N LEU A 142 9.70 -5.71 7.23
CA LEU A 142 10.02 -7.07 6.80
C LEU A 142 9.52 -8.14 7.78
N ARG A 143 8.65 -7.77 8.74
CA ARG A 143 8.13 -8.68 9.79
C ARG A 143 7.32 -9.86 9.26
N PHE A 144 6.93 -9.85 7.99
CA PHE A 144 6.23 -10.98 7.36
C PHE A 144 7.11 -12.22 7.17
N LEU A 145 8.43 -12.06 7.24
CA LEU A 145 9.37 -13.16 7.02
C LEU A 145 9.36 -14.17 8.17
N ARG A 146 9.49 -15.44 7.81
CA ARG A 146 9.72 -16.57 8.70
C ARG A 146 11.09 -17.13 8.44
N GLY A 147 11.68 -17.85 9.37
CA GLY A 147 12.95 -18.50 9.10
C GLY A 147 13.84 -18.67 10.30
N ILE A 148 15.09 -19.00 10.00
CA ILE A 148 16.12 -19.23 10.99
C ILE A 148 17.37 -18.44 10.62
N VAL A 149 18.05 -17.92 11.64
CA VAL A 149 19.38 -17.33 11.54
C VAL A 149 20.26 -18.02 12.58
N ASP A 150 21.36 -18.62 12.15
CA ASP A 150 22.32 -19.30 13.01
C ASP A 150 23.70 -18.67 12.84
N SER A 151 24.31 -18.24 13.95
CA SER A 151 25.64 -17.63 13.94
C SER A 151 26.54 -18.23 15.01
N ALA A 152 27.77 -18.56 14.62
CA ALA A 152 28.80 -19.02 15.54
C ALA A 152 29.38 -17.88 16.40
N ASP A 153 29.22 -16.63 15.96
CA ASP A 153 29.78 -15.45 16.62
C ASP A 153 28.86 -14.88 17.71
N LEU A 154 27.63 -15.41 17.84
CA LEU A 154 26.71 -15.06 18.91
C LEU A 154 26.96 -15.88 20.16
N PRO A 155 26.93 -15.25 21.35
CA PRO A 155 27.06 -15.96 22.61
C PRO A 155 25.81 -16.78 22.94
N LEU A 156 25.99 -17.95 23.55
CA LEU A 156 24.89 -18.88 23.89
C LEU A 156 23.98 -18.37 25.02
N ASN A 157 24.51 -17.54 25.92
CA ASN A 157 23.79 -17.02 27.10
C ASN A 157 23.49 -15.53 26.93
N VAL A 158 22.53 -15.17 26.07
CA VAL A 158 22.25 -13.78 25.79
C VAL A 158 20.80 -13.46 26.13
N SER A 159 20.61 -12.50 27.05
CA SER A 159 19.33 -11.84 27.23
C SER A 159 19.03 -10.99 25.98
N ARG A 160 17.74 -10.70 25.76
CA ARG A 160 17.32 -9.83 24.65
C ARG A 160 18.01 -8.46 24.69
N GLU A 161 18.17 -7.90 25.88
CA GLU A 161 18.82 -6.60 26.10
C GLU A 161 20.30 -6.65 25.69
N ALA A 162 21.02 -7.72 26.07
CA ALA A 162 22.43 -7.88 25.70
C ALA A 162 22.64 -8.14 24.19
N LEU A 163 21.64 -8.65 23.47
CA LEU A 163 21.68 -8.77 22.01
C LEU A 163 21.56 -7.42 21.31
N GLN A 164 20.68 -6.55 21.79
CA GLN A 164 20.45 -5.23 21.18
C GLN A 164 21.71 -4.35 21.25
N ASP A 165 22.53 -4.50 22.28
CA ASP A 165 23.80 -3.79 22.41
C ASP A 165 24.97 -4.44 21.67
N ASN A 166 24.79 -5.65 21.15
CA ASN A 166 25.82 -6.40 20.44
C ASN A 166 26.08 -5.83 19.04
N THR A 167 27.31 -5.38 18.78
CA THR A 167 27.71 -4.81 17.49
C THR A 167 27.63 -5.81 16.34
N VAL A 168 27.89 -7.10 16.60
CA VAL A 168 27.77 -8.18 15.60
C VAL A 168 26.31 -8.35 15.20
N PHE A 169 25.41 -8.37 16.18
CA PHE A 169 23.98 -8.49 15.95
C PHE A 169 23.43 -7.35 15.07
N ARG A 170 23.78 -6.09 15.39
CA ARG A 170 23.36 -4.92 14.57
C ARG A 170 23.91 -4.95 13.15
N LYS A 171 25.15 -5.41 12.97
CA LYS A 171 25.74 -5.60 11.62
C LYS A 171 25.03 -6.72 10.86
N MET A 172 24.70 -7.82 11.54
CA MET A 172 23.97 -8.95 10.95
C MET A 172 22.58 -8.50 10.48
N GLN A 173 21.84 -7.75 11.29
CA GLN A 173 20.55 -7.14 10.92
C GLN A 173 20.66 -6.35 9.61
N LYS A 174 21.65 -5.45 9.50
CA LYS A 174 21.87 -4.65 8.29
C LYS A 174 22.18 -5.51 7.05
N VAL A 175 22.99 -6.55 7.23
CA VAL A 175 23.35 -7.46 6.11
C VAL A 175 22.14 -8.27 5.67
N ILE A 176 21.36 -8.84 6.60
CA ILE A 176 20.16 -9.61 6.28
C ILE A 176 19.13 -8.72 5.59
N THR A 177 18.84 -7.54 6.16
CA THR A 177 17.93 -6.57 5.55
C THR A 177 18.32 -6.24 4.11
N ARG A 178 19.61 -5.91 3.89
CA ARG A 178 20.12 -5.63 2.54
C ARG A 178 19.92 -6.82 1.59
N LYS A 179 20.24 -8.04 2.05
CA LYS A 179 20.09 -9.25 1.22
C LYS A 179 18.65 -9.58 0.89
N VAL A 180 17.72 -9.32 1.81
CA VAL A 180 16.27 -9.45 1.53
C VAL A 180 15.82 -8.43 0.49
N LEU A 181 16.23 -7.16 0.61
CA LEU A 181 15.90 -6.14 -0.38
C LEU A 181 16.55 -6.45 -1.75
N ASP A 182 17.81 -6.91 -1.79
CA ASP A 182 18.46 -7.37 -3.03
C ASP A 182 17.66 -8.53 -3.69
N HIS A 183 17.16 -9.46 -2.89
CA HIS A 183 16.34 -10.56 -3.39
C HIS A 183 15.00 -10.08 -3.94
N LEU A 184 14.33 -9.12 -3.26
CA LEU A 184 13.09 -8.53 -3.74
C LEU A 184 13.28 -7.74 -5.04
N ASP A 185 14.41 -7.04 -5.20
CA ASP A 185 14.78 -6.36 -6.45
C ASP A 185 14.91 -7.40 -7.59
N THR A 186 15.69 -8.47 -7.37
CA THR A 186 15.87 -9.56 -8.34
C THR A 186 14.54 -10.25 -8.68
N LEU A 187 13.71 -10.52 -7.66
CA LEU A 187 12.40 -11.15 -7.85
C LEU A 187 11.48 -10.26 -8.70
N ALA A 188 11.52 -8.93 -8.48
CA ALA A 188 10.72 -7.98 -9.23
C ALA A 188 11.14 -7.86 -10.71
N GLU A 189 12.42 -8.08 -11.01
CA GLU A 189 12.98 -8.03 -12.37
C GLU A 189 12.81 -9.34 -13.12
N GLU A 190 13.11 -10.47 -12.47
CA GLU A 190 13.21 -11.78 -13.13
C GLU A 190 11.92 -12.62 -13.02
N GLN A 191 11.10 -12.41 -12.00
CA GLN A 191 9.92 -13.20 -11.69
C GLN A 191 8.71 -12.31 -11.34
N ALA A 192 8.30 -11.47 -12.28
CA ALA A 192 7.29 -10.44 -12.08
C ALA A 192 5.95 -10.97 -11.50
N GLU A 193 5.50 -12.16 -11.91
CA GLU A 193 4.27 -12.78 -11.38
C GLU A 193 4.39 -13.17 -9.91
N THR A 194 5.54 -13.75 -9.52
CA THR A 194 5.84 -14.10 -8.13
C THR A 194 5.92 -12.85 -7.27
N TYR A 195 6.56 -11.80 -7.80
CA TYR A 195 6.66 -10.52 -7.11
C TYR A 195 5.29 -9.85 -6.95
N GLU A 196 4.45 -9.87 -7.97
CA GLU A 196 3.09 -9.30 -7.89
C GLU A 196 2.24 -10.03 -6.85
N ARG A 197 2.32 -11.38 -6.79
CA ARG A 197 1.68 -12.19 -5.76
C ARG A 197 2.18 -11.78 -4.36
N PHE A 198 3.48 -11.66 -4.18
CA PHE A 198 4.09 -11.18 -2.94
C PHE A 198 3.57 -9.78 -2.57
N TYR A 199 3.60 -8.84 -3.52
CA TYR A 199 3.22 -7.46 -3.26
C TYR A 199 1.74 -7.29 -2.91
N ARG A 200 0.86 -8.07 -3.51
CA ARG A 200 -0.58 -8.09 -3.16
C ARG A 200 -0.83 -8.50 -1.72
N GLU A 201 -0.04 -9.40 -1.18
CA GLU A 201 -0.17 -9.87 0.20
C GLU A 201 0.57 -8.95 1.19
N PHE A 202 1.81 -8.59 0.90
CA PHE A 202 2.72 -7.94 1.84
C PHE A 202 3.11 -6.51 1.49
N GLY A 203 2.66 -5.96 0.38
CA GLY A 203 2.93 -4.58 -0.01
C GLY A 203 2.48 -3.56 1.03
N VAL A 204 1.40 -3.85 1.74
CA VAL A 204 0.90 -3.03 2.86
C VAL A 204 1.91 -2.92 4.00
N ILE A 205 2.66 -3.99 4.28
CA ILE A 205 3.69 -4.03 5.30
C ILE A 205 4.98 -3.41 4.77
N LEU A 206 5.37 -3.77 3.54
CA LEU A 206 6.61 -3.29 2.90
C LEU A 206 6.67 -1.76 2.82
N ARG A 207 5.55 -1.10 2.47
CA ARG A 207 5.51 0.37 2.33
C ARG A 207 5.78 1.14 3.62
N GLU A 208 5.63 0.52 4.80
CA GLU A 208 6.01 1.13 6.08
C GLU A 208 7.51 1.49 6.11
N GLY A 209 8.34 0.80 5.31
CA GLY A 209 9.77 1.06 5.19
C GLY A 209 10.11 2.42 4.58
N VAL A 210 9.20 3.07 3.85
CA VAL A 210 9.41 4.43 3.33
C VAL A 210 9.47 5.45 4.46
N THR A 211 8.75 5.22 5.55
CA THR A 211 8.73 6.11 6.72
C THR A 211 9.74 5.69 7.80
N ASN A 212 10.46 4.58 7.59
CA ASN A 212 11.47 4.09 8.51
C ASN A 212 12.82 4.81 8.28
N ASN A 213 13.52 5.14 9.35
CA ASN A 213 14.81 5.87 9.32
C ASN A 213 16.04 4.94 9.27
N ASP A 214 15.94 3.76 8.69
CA ASP A 214 17.03 2.79 8.60
C ASP A 214 17.97 2.98 7.39
N GLY A 215 17.73 4.00 6.57
CA GLY A 215 18.52 4.32 5.38
C GLY A 215 18.13 3.53 4.12
N ASN A 216 17.05 2.74 4.15
CA ASN A 216 16.59 1.95 2.99
C ASN A 216 15.37 2.57 2.26
N ARG A 217 14.97 3.78 2.63
CA ARG A 217 13.78 4.47 2.15
C ARG A 217 13.62 4.42 0.62
N ASP A 218 14.65 4.86 -0.12
CA ASP A 218 14.60 4.93 -1.58
C ASP A 218 14.56 3.55 -2.23
N ARG A 219 15.24 2.57 -1.62
CA ARG A 219 15.19 1.18 -2.06
C ARG A 219 13.80 0.59 -1.88
N VAL A 220 13.18 0.80 -0.71
CA VAL A 220 11.81 0.35 -0.46
C VAL A 220 10.85 1.04 -1.41
N ALA A 221 11.00 2.36 -1.65
CA ALA A 221 10.18 3.11 -2.60
C ALA A 221 10.23 2.53 -4.02
N ALA A 222 11.41 2.10 -4.49
CA ALA A 222 11.58 1.46 -5.81
C ALA A 222 10.83 0.11 -5.91
N LEU A 223 10.67 -0.58 -4.78
CA LEU A 223 9.95 -1.85 -4.69
C LEU A 223 8.43 -1.69 -4.66
N LEU A 224 7.90 -0.49 -4.38
CA LEU A 224 6.45 -0.26 -4.33
C LEU A 224 5.79 -0.39 -5.71
N ARG A 225 4.52 -0.75 -5.71
CA ARG A 225 3.70 -0.93 -6.91
C ARG A 225 2.38 -0.19 -6.76
N PHE A 226 1.96 0.50 -7.81
CA PHE A 226 0.76 1.32 -7.86
C PHE A 226 -0.05 1.02 -9.12
N GLY A 227 -1.36 1.23 -9.08
CA GLY A 227 -2.16 1.30 -10.29
C GLY A 227 -1.71 2.46 -11.17
N SER A 228 -1.99 2.41 -12.48
CA SER A 228 -1.64 3.48 -13.41
C SER A 228 -2.68 3.63 -14.51
N THR A 229 -2.81 4.83 -15.07
CA THR A 229 -3.67 5.10 -16.24
C THR A 229 -3.17 4.41 -17.51
N THR A 230 -1.90 4.00 -17.56
CA THR A 230 -1.30 3.30 -18.70
C THR A 230 -1.24 1.79 -18.53
N SER A 231 -1.69 1.27 -17.37
CA SER A 231 -1.70 -0.17 -17.12
C SER A 231 -2.62 -0.89 -18.11
N THR A 232 -2.02 -1.61 -19.05
CA THR A 232 -2.71 -2.44 -20.05
C THR A 232 -2.17 -3.87 -19.95
N GLY A 233 -3.07 -4.85 -19.77
CA GLY A 233 -2.70 -6.27 -19.77
C GLY A 233 -2.80 -6.95 -18.41
N THR A 234 -2.05 -8.05 -18.23
CA THR A 234 -2.09 -8.91 -17.04
C THR A 234 -1.46 -8.30 -15.79
N SER A 235 -0.45 -7.43 -15.92
CA SER A 235 0.11 -6.68 -14.82
C SER A 235 -0.60 -5.33 -14.71
N THR A 236 -1.36 -5.16 -13.63
CA THR A 236 -2.11 -3.92 -13.35
C THR A 236 -1.32 -2.92 -12.53
N LEU A 237 -0.13 -3.29 -12.07
CA LEU A 237 0.68 -2.50 -11.14
C LEU A 237 2.00 -2.04 -11.78
N VAL A 238 2.40 -0.81 -11.46
CA VAL A 238 3.59 -0.12 -12.00
C VAL A 238 4.51 0.27 -10.85
N SER A 239 5.84 0.15 -11.01
CA SER A 239 6.82 0.69 -10.08
C SER A 239 7.10 2.17 -10.37
N LEU A 240 7.61 2.89 -9.36
CA LEU A 240 8.08 4.27 -9.55
C LEU A 240 9.23 4.35 -10.56
N ASN A 241 10.09 3.33 -10.62
CA ASN A 241 11.15 3.23 -11.63
C ASN A 241 10.57 3.19 -13.04
N ALA A 242 9.64 2.25 -13.29
CA ALA A 242 9.00 2.09 -14.60
C ALA A 242 8.19 3.34 -15.01
N TYR A 243 7.59 4.05 -14.04
CA TYR A 243 6.95 5.33 -14.29
C TYR A 243 7.99 6.38 -14.74
N CYS A 244 9.10 6.51 -14.00
CA CYS A 244 10.16 7.47 -14.33
C CYS A 244 10.82 7.21 -15.69
N ASP A 245 10.94 5.94 -16.09
CA ASP A 245 11.53 5.55 -17.39
C ASP A 245 10.59 5.91 -18.57
N ARG A 246 9.29 6.17 -18.31
CA ARG A 246 8.29 6.60 -19.30
C ARG A 246 7.95 8.10 -19.22
N LEU A 247 8.67 8.88 -18.40
CA LEU A 247 8.45 10.32 -18.31
C LEU A 247 8.62 10.97 -19.69
N ARG A 248 7.73 11.92 -19.98
CA ARG A 248 7.84 12.72 -21.21
C ARG A 248 8.91 13.79 -21.10
N GLU A 249 9.40 14.22 -22.25
CA GLU A 249 10.31 15.35 -22.31
C GLU A 249 9.69 16.60 -21.66
N GLY A 250 10.44 17.24 -20.75
CA GLY A 250 9.95 18.38 -19.98
C GLY A 250 9.05 18.03 -18.79
N GLN A 251 8.75 16.76 -18.53
CA GLN A 251 8.02 16.35 -17.34
C GLN A 251 8.93 16.34 -16.10
N GLU A 252 8.63 17.19 -15.14
CA GLU A 252 9.41 17.35 -13.89
C GLU A 252 8.77 16.68 -12.67
N GLN A 253 7.53 16.17 -12.80
CA GLN A 253 6.73 15.67 -11.69
C GLN A 253 6.20 14.28 -11.97
N ILE A 254 6.07 13.48 -10.90
CA ILE A 254 5.34 12.20 -10.86
C ILE A 254 3.92 12.54 -10.39
N TYR A 255 2.92 12.18 -11.18
CA TYR A 255 1.53 12.52 -10.89
C TYR A 255 0.79 11.34 -10.28
N TYR A 256 -0.04 11.62 -9.28
CA TYR A 256 -0.94 10.62 -8.70
C TYR A 256 -2.35 11.18 -8.48
N ALA A 257 -3.32 10.29 -8.51
CA ALA A 257 -4.72 10.55 -8.21
C ALA A 257 -5.22 9.59 -7.13
N CYS A 258 -6.00 10.07 -6.18
CA CYS A 258 -6.55 9.28 -5.07
C CYS A 258 -8.07 9.13 -5.18
N GLY A 259 -8.58 7.96 -4.81
CA GLY A 259 -10.01 7.73 -4.71
C GLY A 259 -10.36 6.44 -3.97
N THR A 260 -11.65 6.21 -3.77
CA THR A 260 -12.14 5.02 -3.05
C THR A 260 -11.99 3.72 -3.84
N ASP A 261 -11.97 3.83 -5.16
CA ASP A 261 -11.80 2.73 -6.10
C ASP A 261 -11.28 3.26 -7.44
N GLN A 262 -10.74 2.36 -8.26
CA GLN A 262 -10.13 2.70 -9.54
C GLN A 262 -11.11 3.39 -10.52
N ASN A 263 -12.38 2.99 -10.54
CA ASN A 263 -13.37 3.60 -11.42
C ASN A 263 -13.70 5.03 -10.99
N SER A 264 -13.74 5.30 -9.69
CA SER A 264 -13.96 6.65 -9.17
C SER A 264 -12.80 7.58 -9.51
N VAL A 265 -11.56 7.11 -9.37
CA VAL A 265 -10.36 7.86 -9.75
C VAL A 265 -10.36 8.16 -11.25
N LEU A 266 -10.65 7.16 -12.08
CA LEU A 266 -10.67 7.34 -13.54
C LEU A 266 -11.76 8.32 -14.04
N ARG A 267 -12.75 8.68 -13.21
CA ARG A 267 -13.80 9.68 -13.55
C ARG A 267 -13.48 11.07 -13.02
N ASP A 268 -12.34 11.27 -12.39
CA ASP A 268 -11.96 12.57 -11.85
C ASP A 268 -11.75 13.59 -12.99
N PRO A 269 -12.42 14.75 -12.96
CA PRO A 269 -12.23 15.81 -13.94
C PRO A 269 -10.79 16.30 -14.03
N ASN A 270 -10.04 16.24 -12.94
CA ASN A 270 -8.63 16.64 -12.92
C ASN A 270 -7.75 15.74 -13.81
N LEU A 271 -8.21 14.54 -14.24
CA LEU A 271 -7.51 13.67 -15.18
C LEU A 271 -7.66 14.07 -16.65
N GLU A 272 -8.58 14.99 -16.99
CA GLU A 272 -8.86 15.33 -18.40
C GLU A 272 -7.63 15.79 -19.15
N VAL A 273 -6.88 16.72 -18.60
CA VAL A 273 -5.66 17.26 -19.24
C VAL A 273 -4.58 16.18 -19.38
N PHE A 274 -4.46 15.26 -18.42
CA PHE A 274 -3.49 14.17 -18.46
C PHE A 274 -3.82 13.19 -19.59
N ARG A 275 -5.13 12.87 -19.79
CA ARG A 275 -5.58 12.06 -20.92
C ARG A 275 -5.33 12.74 -22.25
N LYS A 276 -5.72 14.03 -22.37
CA LYS A 276 -5.50 14.81 -23.59
C LYS A 276 -4.02 14.85 -23.96
N ARG A 277 -3.15 15.03 -22.98
CA ARG A 277 -1.69 15.11 -23.18
C ARG A 277 -1.00 13.75 -23.12
N ASN A 278 -1.75 12.65 -22.97
CA ASN A 278 -1.22 11.29 -22.77
C ASN A 278 -0.15 11.22 -21.67
N LEU A 279 -0.36 11.88 -20.55
CA LEU A 279 0.50 11.83 -19.37
C LEU A 279 0.04 10.69 -18.47
N GLU A 280 0.99 9.92 -17.99
CA GLU A 280 0.73 8.84 -17.04
C GLU A 280 0.40 9.43 -15.66
N VAL A 281 -0.59 8.82 -14.97
CA VAL A 281 -0.97 9.16 -13.60
C VAL A 281 -1.07 7.87 -12.79
N LEU A 282 -0.44 7.84 -11.61
CA LEU A 282 -0.59 6.74 -10.65
C LEU A 282 -1.97 6.78 -10.01
N LEU A 283 -2.60 5.63 -9.84
CA LEU A 283 -3.95 5.49 -9.28
C LEU A 283 -3.85 4.87 -7.89
N LEU A 284 -4.15 5.66 -6.87
CA LEU A 284 -4.09 5.26 -5.47
C LEU A 284 -5.50 4.98 -4.96
N THR A 285 -5.74 3.74 -4.56
CA THR A 285 -7.04 3.31 -4.00
C THR A 285 -6.96 2.98 -2.52
N ASP A 286 -5.75 2.89 -1.98
CA ASP A 286 -5.51 2.75 -0.54
C ASP A 286 -5.03 4.10 0.03
N PRO A 287 -5.72 4.66 1.03
CA PRO A 287 -5.29 5.92 1.67
C PRO A 287 -3.85 5.91 2.19
N ALA A 288 -3.35 4.74 2.59
CA ALA A 288 -1.97 4.63 3.07
C ALA A 288 -0.93 4.85 1.96
N ASP A 289 -1.26 4.59 0.68
CA ASP A 289 -0.37 4.87 -0.45
C ASP A 289 -0.10 6.36 -0.58
N GLU A 290 -1.13 7.18 -0.41
CA GLU A 290 -0.99 8.64 -0.44
C GLU A 290 -0.10 9.15 0.70
N TYR A 291 -0.30 8.63 1.92
CA TYR A 291 0.56 8.96 3.05
C TYR A 291 2.03 8.63 2.75
N VAL A 292 2.28 7.45 2.20
CA VAL A 292 3.62 6.98 1.82
C VAL A 292 4.24 7.87 0.73
N LEU A 293 3.51 8.19 -0.33
CA LEU A 293 4.01 9.06 -1.41
C LEU A 293 4.23 10.50 -0.94
N SER A 294 3.36 11.03 -0.09
CA SER A 294 3.54 12.33 0.54
C SER A 294 4.77 12.37 1.46
N ALA A 295 4.99 11.31 2.24
CA ALA A 295 6.17 11.17 3.07
C ALA A 295 7.43 11.05 2.20
N LEU A 296 7.38 10.35 1.08
CA LEU A 296 8.50 10.25 0.12
C LEU A 296 8.82 11.60 -0.52
N GLY A 297 7.83 12.35 -0.94
CA GLY A 297 7.92 13.70 -1.52
C GLY A 297 8.59 13.79 -2.88
N THR A 298 9.72 13.09 -3.06
CA THR A 298 10.49 13.05 -4.33
C THR A 298 10.99 11.63 -4.61
N PHE A 299 11.12 11.30 -5.89
CA PHE A 299 11.76 10.05 -6.33
C PHE A 299 12.58 10.32 -7.59
N ARG A 300 13.85 9.92 -7.64
CA ARG A 300 14.81 10.24 -8.72
C ARG A 300 14.77 11.75 -9.08
N ASP A 301 14.85 12.62 -8.08
CA ASP A 301 14.79 14.09 -8.20
C ASP A 301 13.50 14.64 -8.83
N LYS A 302 12.47 13.83 -8.99
CA LYS A 302 11.15 14.24 -9.45
C LYS A 302 10.19 14.40 -8.27
N ALA A 303 9.52 15.55 -8.17
CA ALA A 303 8.51 15.78 -7.15
C ALA A 303 7.29 14.89 -7.39
N ILE A 304 6.73 14.31 -6.32
CA ILE A 304 5.50 13.51 -6.38
C ILE A 304 4.33 14.42 -6.01
N VAL A 305 3.40 14.62 -6.93
CA VAL A 305 2.34 15.64 -6.82
C VAL A 305 0.97 15.05 -7.13
N SER A 306 -0.02 15.41 -6.32
CA SER A 306 -1.42 15.06 -6.60
C SER A 306 -1.97 15.87 -7.78
N ILE A 307 -2.79 15.24 -8.63
CA ILE A 307 -3.42 15.90 -9.76
C ILE A 307 -4.42 16.98 -9.34
N ASP A 308 -4.90 16.97 -8.11
CA ASP A 308 -5.78 18.00 -7.53
C ASP A 308 -5.01 19.15 -6.87
N ALA A 309 -3.68 19.18 -6.95
CA ALA A 309 -2.88 20.29 -6.44
C ALA A 309 -3.03 21.56 -7.30
N ALA A 310 -3.05 22.71 -6.64
CA ALA A 310 -3.19 24.01 -7.35
C ALA A 310 -1.93 24.44 -8.10
N ASP A 311 -0.77 23.98 -7.64
CA ASP A 311 0.58 24.30 -8.16
C ASP A 311 1.12 23.25 -9.13
N LEU A 312 0.23 22.50 -9.77
CA LEU A 312 0.56 21.47 -10.74
C LEU A 312 1.33 22.04 -11.94
N LYS A 313 2.51 21.49 -12.24
CA LYS A 313 3.30 21.83 -13.41
C LYS A 313 3.14 20.76 -14.48
N LEU A 314 2.51 21.14 -15.58
CA LEU A 314 2.37 20.28 -16.76
C LEU A 314 3.50 20.54 -17.75
N PRO A 315 4.05 19.50 -18.41
CA PRO A 315 5.00 19.69 -19.49
C PRO A 315 4.36 20.49 -20.61
N PRO A 316 5.15 21.27 -21.39
CA PRO A 316 4.63 22.02 -22.50
C PRO A 316 3.87 21.13 -23.48
N GLU A 317 2.75 21.62 -24.01
CA GLU A 317 1.98 20.93 -25.03
C GLU A 317 2.81 20.92 -26.32
N ALA A 318 2.97 19.74 -26.95
CA ALA A 318 3.52 19.70 -28.32
C ALA A 318 2.47 20.36 -29.26
N GLU A 319 2.69 21.62 -29.62
CA GLU A 319 1.78 22.40 -30.48
C GLU A 319 1.59 21.67 -31.82
N THR A 320 0.42 21.10 -32.04
CA THR A 320 -0.03 20.79 -33.40
C THR A 320 -0.69 22.01 -34.00
N ALA A 321 -0.29 22.36 -35.22
CA ALA A 321 -0.67 23.63 -35.93
C ALA A 321 -2.20 23.85 -36.09
N GLU A 322 -3.05 22.85 -35.79
CA GLU A 322 -4.50 22.96 -35.79
C GLU A 322 -5.10 23.47 -34.47
N GLN A 323 -4.42 23.25 -33.35
CA GLN A 323 -4.89 23.68 -32.01
C GLN A 323 -4.64 25.18 -31.77
N ALA A 324 -3.59 25.75 -32.36
CA ALA A 324 -3.27 27.17 -32.27
C ALA A 324 -4.40 28.11 -32.79
N LYS A 325 -5.21 27.64 -33.76
CA LYS A 325 -6.31 28.43 -34.32
C LYS A 325 -7.58 28.47 -33.48
N THR A 326 -7.82 27.42 -32.66
CA THR A 326 -9.00 27.35 -31.76
C THR A 326 -8.75 28.14 -30.48
N ASP A 327 -7.53 28.19 -30.03
CA ASP A 327 -7.12 28.93 -28.83
C ASP A 327 -7.08 30.47 -29.03
N GLU A 328 -6.84 30.96 -30.25
CA GLU A 328 -6.87 32.41 -30.55
C GLU A 328 -8.30 32.98 -30.51
N ALA A 329 -9.31 32.19 -30.90
CA ALA A 329 -10.71 32.65 -30.90
C ALA A 329 -11.28 32.81 -29.50
N SER A 330 -10.81 32.00 -28.53
CA SER A 330 -11.24 32.07 -27.11
C SER A 330 -10.46 33.13 -26.29
N LYS A 331 -9.42 33.70 -26.82
CA LYS A 331 -8.56 34.74 -26.20
C LYS A 331 -8.92 36.17 -26.55
N SER A 332 -10.15 36.42 -27.08
CA SER A 332 -10.53 37.80 -27.32
C SER A 332 -10.60 38.59 -25.99
N PRO A 333 -10.14 39.84 -25.93
CA PRO A 333 -10.17 40.66 -24.71
C PRO A 333 -11.56 40.77 -24.10
N GLU A 334 -12.60 40.76 -24.94
CA GLU A 334 -13.99 40.86 -24.53
C GLU A 334 -14.48 39.56 -23.86
N SER A 335 -14.18 38.38 -24.39
CA SER A 335 -14.54 37.10 -23.79
C SER A 335 -13.85 36.90 -22.46
N SER A 336 -12.60 37.35 -22.36
CA SER A 336 -11.83 37.36 -21.12
C SER A 336 -12.47 38.21 -20.05
N ALA A 337 -12.88 39.45 -20.35
CA ALA A 337 -13.53 40.36 -19.41
C ALA A 337 -14.90 39.82 -18.90
N ARG A 338 -15.70 39.21 -19.79
CA ARG A 338 -16.98 38.55 -19.41
C ARG A 338 -16.78 37.42 -18.44
N LEU A 339 -15.78 36.57 -18.67
CA LEU A 339 -15.45 35.45 -17.78
C LEU A 339 -14.95 35.95 -16.42
N ASP A 340 -14.17 37.03 -16.38
CA ASP A 340 -13.70 37.62 -15.12
C ASP A 340 -14.86 38.18 -14.29
N THR A 341 -15.86 38.79 -14.97
CA THR A 341 -17.09 39.23 -14.32
C THR A 341 -17.85 38.04 -13.71
N LEU A 342 -18.01 36.92 -14.42
CA LEU A 342 -18.63 35.72 -13.93
C LEU A 342 -17.86 35.13 -12.73
N ILE A 343 -16.53 35.06 -12.82
CA ILE A 343 -15.65 34.58 -11.73
C ILE A 343 -15.86 35.44 -10.48
N GLY A 344 -15.92 36.77 -10.63
CA GLY A 344 -16.18 37.69 -9.54
C GLY A 344 -17.55 37.44 -8.86
N LEU A 345 -18.61 37.26 -9.64
CA LEU A 345 -19.96 36.96 -9.14
C LEU A 345 -20.02 35.62 -8.41
N ILE A 346 -19.41 34.58 -8.97
CA ILE A 346 -19.38 33.25 -8.32
C ILE A 346 -18.56 33.30 -7.04
N ARG A 347 -17.41 34.01 -7.02
CA ARG A 347 -16.59 34.20 -5.83
C ARG A 347 -17.39 34.90 -4.74
N GLU A 348 -18.11 35.95 -5.05
CA GLU A 348 -18.96 36.69 -4.11
C GLU A 348 -20.12 35.82 -3.58
N SER A 349 -20.73 35.03 -4.45
CA SER A 349 -21.86 34.15 -4.09
C SER A 349 -21.40 32.97 -3.21
N LEU A 350 -20.26 32.35 -3.49
CA LEU A 350 -19.71 31.25 -2.68
C LEU A 350 -19.09 31.74 -1.37
N GLY A 351 -18.61 32.98 -1.33
CA GLY A 351 -18.06 33.61 -0.13
C GLY A 351 -17.02 32.70 0.56
N GLU A 352 -17.32 32.35 1.81
CA GLU A 352 -16.41 31.52 2.62
C GLU A 352 -16.38 30.02 2.30
N GLN A 353 -17.20 29.52 1.36
CA GLN A 353 -17.25 28.10 1.01
C GLN A 353 -16.03 27.64 0.20
N VAL A 354 -15.44 28.56 -0.57
CA VAL A 354 -14.20 28.31 -1.35
C VAL A 354 -13.13 29.34 -0.98
N GLN A 355 -11.88 28.98 -1.23
CA GLN A 355 -10.77 29.91 -1.03
C GLN A 355 -10.70 30.95 -2.16
N ASP A 356 -10.88 30.48 -3.40
CA ASP A 356 -10.85 31.31 -4.59
C ASP A 356 -11.64 30.66 -5.73
N VAL A 357 -11.96 31.47 -6.75
CA VAL A 357 -12.52 31.02 -8.03
C VAL A 357 -11.62 31.52 -9.14
N ARG A 358 -11.18 30.61 -10.02
CA ARG A 358 -10.24 30.99 -11.11
C ARG A 358 -10.54 30.23 -12.40
N ARG A 359 -9.85 30.62 -13.47
CA ARG A 359 -9.87 29.92 -14.77
C ARG A 359 -9.12 28.60 -14.64
N SER A 360 -9.66 27.55 -15.26
CA SER A 360 -8.98 26.25 -15.34
C SER A 360 -8.08 26.17 -16.57
N GLU A 361 -6.90 25.64 -16.38
CA GLU A 361 -5.96 25.24 -17.45
C GLU A 361 -5.96 23.71 -17.66
N ARG A 362 -6.67 22.97 -16.79
CA ARG A 362 -6.68 21.50 -16.80
C ARG A 362 -7.96 20.87 -17.33
N LEU A 363 -9.08 21.61 -17.34
CA LEU A 363 -10.36 21.10 -17.83
C LEU A 363 -10.48 21.22 -19.34
N THR A 364 -10.98 20.14 -19.97
CA THR A 364 -11.24 20.10 -21.41
C THR A 364 -12.70 19.86 -21.74
N GLU A 365 -13.39 19.03 -20.97
CA GLU A 365 -14.80 18.65 -21.15
C GLU A 365 -15.70 19.11 -19.99
N SER A 366 -15.23 18.93 -18.77
CA SER A 366 -15.96 19.29 -17.56
C SER A 366 -16.10 20.81 -17.41
N VAL A 367 -17.19 21.24 -16.81
CA VAL A 367 -17.53 22.66 -16.60
C VAL A 367 -16.66 23.29 -15.52
N CYS A 368 -16.41 22.56 -14.44
CA CYS A 368 -15.61 23.01 -13.31
C CYS A 368 -15.03 21.85 -12.52
N CYS A 369 -14.00 22.12 -11.72
CA CYS A 369 -13.48 21.19 -10.72
C CYS A 369 -13.04 21.95 -9.47
N LEU A 370 -12.85 21.19 -8.39
CA LEU A 370 -12.26 21.70 -7.15
C LEU A 370 -10.83 21.22 -7.06
N VAL A 371 -9.93 22.13 -6.73
CA VAL A 371 -8.51 21.84 -6.52
C VAL A 371 -8.08 22.29 -5.13
N ASN A 372 -7.10 21.61 -4.57
CA ASN A 372 -6.55 21.97 -3.27
C ASN A 372 -5.76 23.28 -3.38
N SER A 373 -5.80 24.08 -2.33
CA SER A 373 -4.98 25.30 -2.26
C SER A 373 -3.49 24.96 -2.25
N GLU A 374 -2.69 25.91 -2.70
CA GLU A 374 -1.23 25.77 -2.79
C GLU A 374 -0.61 25.34 -1.45
N GLY A 375 0.29 24.35 -1.50
CA GLY A 375 0.92 23.78 -0.30
C GLY A 375 -0.01 23.05 0.68
N SER A 376 -1.25 22.73 0.28
CA SER A 376 -2.15 21.92 1.10
C SER A 376 -2.04 20.44 0.77
N MET A 377 -2.36 19.62 1.78
CA MET A 377 -2.52 18.17 1.59
C MET A 377 -3.68 17.90 0.64
N SER A 378 -3.67 16.72 -0.02
CA SER A 378 -4.78 16.31 -0.85
C SER A 378 -6.10 16.25 -0.07
N THR A 379 -7.20 16.29 -0.81
CA THR A 379 -8.55 16.17 -0.23
C THR A 379 -8.73 14.87 0.55
N THR A 380 -8.17 13.77 0.06
CA THR A 380 -8.25 12.46 0.73
C THR A 380 -7.50 12.45 2.05
N MET A 381 -6.30 12.99 2.08
CA MET A 381 -5.51 13.08 3.31
C MET A 381 -6.19 14.00 4.36
N GLN A 382 -6.73 15.14 3.94
CA GLN A 382 -7.46 16.02 4.84
C GLN A 382 -8.70 15.32 5.45
N ARG A 383 -9.41 14.50 4.67
CA ARG A 383 -10.55 13.69 5.18
C ARG A 383 -10.12 12.67 6.22
N ILE A 384 -9.00 11.98 5.98
CA ILE A 384 -8.44 10.99 6.93
C ILE A 384 -8.04 11.67 8.23
N LEU A 385 -7.35 12.81 8.14
CA LEU A 385 -6.97 13.57 9.33
C LEU A 385 -8.20 14.02 10.12
N ARG A 386 -9.25 14.48 9.46
CA ARG A 386 -10.51 14.87 10.12
C ARG A 386 -11.22 13.69 10.79
N MET A 387 -11.12 12.47 10.23
CA MET A 387 -11.69 11.27 10.87
C MET A 387 -10.96 10.92 12.18
N ASN A 388 -9.66 11.16 12.24
CA ASN A 388 -8.82 10.86 13.40
C ASN A 388 -8.69 12.02 14.40
N ALA A 389 -8.89 13.26 13.93
CA ALA A 389 -8.86 14.48 14.73
C ALA A 389 -10.08 15.34 14.37
N PRO A 390 -11.19 15.23 15.10
CA PRO A 390 -12.43 15.95 14.79
C PRO A 390 -12.29 17.47 14.73
N ASP A 391 -11.31 18.01 15.44
CA ASP A 391 -10.99 19.46 15.48
C ASP A 391 -10.14 19.91 14.27
N PHE A 392 -9.75 18.99 13.37
CA PHE A 392 -9.01 19.34 12.18
C PHE A 392 -9.91 20.06 11.19
N GLU A 393 -9.61 21.33 10.93
CA GLU A 393 -10.30 22.13 9.91
C GLU A 393 -9.74 21.82 8.52
N MET A 394 -10.60 21.34 7.63
CA MET A 394 -10.24 21.17 6.20
C MET A 394 -9.99 22.54 5.57
N ARG A 395 -8.91 22.66 4.83
CA ARG A 395 -8.64 23.88 4.05
C ARG A 395 -9.69 24.06 2.95
N ARG A 396 -10.06 25.31 2.71
CA ARG A 396 -10.97 25.66 1.62
C ARG A 396 -10.29 25.38 0.29
N MET A 397 -11.07 24.83 -0.64
CA MET A 397 -10.59 24.52 -1.99
C MET A 397 -10.75 25.68 -2.93
N VAL A 398 -10.03 25.65 -4.04
CA VAL A 398 -10.18 26.61 -5.16
C VAL A 398 -11.09 25.98 -6.20
N LEU A 399 -12.10 26.75 -6.66
CA LEU A 399 -12.97 26.36 -7.77
C LEU A 399 -12.36 26.79 -9.08
N GLU A 400 -12.09 25.87 -9.99
CA GLU A 400 -11.65 26.15 -11.35
C GLU A 400 -12.82 26.02 -12.33
N LEU A 401 -12.99 27.01 -13.20
CA LEU A 401 -13.99 27.04 -14.26
C LEU A 401 -13.35 26.85 -15.63
N ASN A 402 -13.95 25.98 -16.44
CA ASN A 402 -13.50 25.73 -17.82
C ASN A 402 -13.97 26.87 -18.74
N PRO A 403 -13.09 27.73 -19.27
CA PRO A 403 -13.45 28.84 -20.13
C PRO A 403 -14.01 28.39 -21.49
N GLN A 404 -13.75 27.16 -21.91
CA GLN A 404 -14.23 26.61 -23.18
C GLN A 404 -15.57 25.89 -23.07
N ALA A 405 -16.05 25.61 -21.85
CA ALA A 405 -17.33 24.94 -21.67
C ALA A 405 -18.51 25.81 -22.12
N PRO A 406 -19.41 25.32 -22.98
CA PRO A 406 -20.53 26.11 -23.51
C PRO A 406 -21.41 26.71 -22.41
N LEU A 407 -21.57 26.01 -21.28
CA LEU A 407 -22.32 26.49 -20.16
C LEU A 407 -21.64 27.69 -19.46
N VAL A 408 -20.31 27.64 -19.29
CA VAL A 408 -19.54 28.74 -18.69
C VAL A 408 -19.61 29.97 -19.59
N GLN A 409 -19.49 29.80 -20.91
CA GLN A 409 -19.59 30.88 -21.87
C GLN A 409 -20.97 31.56 -21.84
N ARG A 410 -22.06 30.77 -21.83
CA ARG A 410 -23.42 31.31 -21.70
C ARG A 410 -23.64 32.06 -20.38
N LEU A 411 -23.12 31.52 -19.28
CA LEU A 411 -23.19 32.20 -17.98
C LEU A 411 -22.37 33.50 -17.97
N ALA A 412 -21.21 33.52 -18.63
CA ALA A 412 -20.40 34.72 -18.78
C ALA A 412 -21.13 35.81 -19.60
N ASP A 413 -21.85 35.41 -20.66
CA ASP A 413 -22.65 36.36 -21.45
C ASP A 413 -23.84 36.93 -20.62
N LEU A 414 -24.49 36.08 -19.79
CA LEU A 414 -25.53 36.52 -18.90
C LEU A 414 -25.04 37.43 -17.76
N ALA A 415 -23.81 37.22 -17.29
CA ALA A 415 -23.18 37.98 -16.22
C ALA A 415 -22.87 39.42 -16.57
N VAL A 416 -22.79 39.77 -17.86
CA VAL A 416 -22.56 41.16 -18.32
C VAL A 416 -23.78 42.07 -18.02
N ASN A 417 -24.99 41.49 -18.00
CA ASN A 417 -26.21 42.25 -17.68
C ASN A 417 -26.46 42.22 -16.17
N THR A 418 -26.46 43.42 -15.54
CA THR A 418 -26.67 43.59 -14.09
C THR A 418 -27.99 43.06 -13.60
N ASP A 419 -29.04 43.03 -14.43
CA ASP A 419 -30.34 42.48 -14.09
C ASP A 419 -30.31 40.98 -13.83
N ASN A 420 -29.34 40.28 -14.39
CA ASN A 420 -29.14 38.84 -14.20
C ASN A 420 -28.29 38.49 -12.97
N HIS A 421 -27.66 39.46 -12.32
CA HIS A 421 -26.81 39.23 -11.16
C HIS A 421 -27.60 38.63 -9.98
N ALA A 422 -28.82 39.12 -9.77
CA ALA A 422 -29.72 38.58 -8.76
C ALA A 422 -30.04 37.10 -9.04
N PHE A 423 -30.31 36.73 -10.29
CA PHE A 423 -30.58 35.37 -10.72
C PHE A 423 -29.42 34.42 -10.49
N ILE A 424 -28.20 34.88 -10.71
CA ILE A 424 -26.99 34.10 -10.48
C ILE A 424 -26.74 33.92 -8.97
N ARG A 425 -27.09 34.89 -8.12
CA ARG A 425 -26.97 34.88 -6.65
C ARG A 425 -28.09 34.10 -5.95
N GLU A 426 -29.37 34.28 -6.35
CA GLU A 426 -30.56 33.84 -5.62
C GLU A 426 -30.76 32.32 -5.58
N ARG A 427 -30.28 31.58 -6.56
CA ARG A 427 -30.40 30.11 -6.58
C ARG A 427 -29.49 29.37 -5.60
N HIS A 428 -28.58 30.06 -4.97
CA HIS A 428 -27.71 29.48 -3.93
C HIS A 428 -28.40 29.43 -2.55
N ASP A 429 -29.28 30.37 -2.24
CA ASP A 429 -29.91 30.49 -0.92
C ASP A 429 -31.15 29.60 -0.73
N SER A 430 -31.81 29.17 -1.78
CA SER A 430 -33.10 28.48 -1.71
C SER A 430 -33.07 26.97 -1.47
N GLY A 431 -31.92 26.40 -1.19
CA GLY A 431 -31.92 24.99 -0.81
C GLY A 431 -30.53 24.49 -0.46
N GLY A 432 -30.25 24.27 0.80
CA GLY A 432 -29.23 23.39 1.39
C GLY A 432 -28.10 22.83 0.50
N ALA A 433 -27.66 23.59 -0.51
CA ALA A 433 -26.79 23.14 -1.57
C ALA A 433 -25.33 23.01 -1.12
N GLY A 434 -24.90 23.76 -0.11
CA GLY A 434 -23.53 23.67 0.41
C GLY A 434 -23.13 22.27 0.89
N SER A 435 -24.08 21.51 1.46
CA SER A 435 -23.84 20.13 1.89
C SER A 435 -23.98 19.10 0.76
N ARG A 436 -24.59 19.46 -0.37
CA ARG A 436 -24.73 18.59 -1.56
C ARG A 436 -23.50 18.64 -2.47
N TRP A 437 -22.85 19.81 -2.54
CA TRP A 437 -21.59 19.99 -3.29
C TRP A 437 -20.48 19.15 -2.69
N GLN A 438 -20.40 19.09 -1.38
CA GLN A 438 -19.38 18.28 -0.67
C GLN A 438 -19.63 16.77 -0.73
N ARG A 439 -20.89 16.32 -0.93
CA ARG A 439 -21.23 14.89 -0.84
C ARG A 439 -21.16 14.10 -2.14
N ASN A 440 -21.35 14.72 -3.32
CA ASN A 440 -21.56 13.96 -4.57
C ASN A 440 -20.57 14.25 -5.70
N GLY A 441 -19.61 15.18 -5.59
CA GLY A 441 -18.69 15.50 -6.71
C GLY A 441 -19.40 15.93 -8.01
N ARG A 442 -20.71 16.19 -7.99
CA ARG A 442 -21.50 16.58 -9.17
C ARG A 442 -21.74 18.08 -9.17
N THR A 443 -20.68 18.80 -9.49
CA THR A 443 -20.69 20.26 -9.64
C THR A 443 -21.60 20.72 -10.81
N THR A 444 -21.85 19.86 -11.78
CA THR A 444 -22.59 20.16 -12.99
C THR A 444 -24.10 20.44 -12.78
N ALA A 445 -24.75 19.75 -11.82
CA ALA A 445 -26.21 19.88 -11.63
C ALA A 445 -26.63 21.30 -11.17
N GLY A 446 -25.80 21.96 -10.33
CA GLY A 446 -26.10 23.32 -9.86
C GLY A 446 -25.97 24.37 -10.96
N LEU A 447 -24.94 24.24 -11.82
CA LEU A 447 -24.72 25.16 -12.94
C LEU A 447 -25.72 24.96 -14.08
N HIS A 448 -26.15 23.70 -14.36
CA HIS A 448 -27.23 23.41 -15.32
C HIS A 448 -28.55 24.01 -14.91
N ALA A 449 -28.87 23.98 -13.61
CA ALA A 449 -30.11 24.61 -13.10
C ALA A 449 -30.09 26.15 -13.27
N ALA A 450 -28.92 26.80 -13.17
CA ALA A 450 -28.75 28.23 -13.38
C ALA A 450 -28.93 28.67 -14.85
N ALA A 451 -28.69 27.76 -15.81
CA ALA A 451 -28.79 28.08 -17.25
C ALA A 451 -30.18 27.88 -17.85
N GLY A 452 -31.20 27.52 -17.06
CA GLY A 452 -32.59 27.41 -17.51
C GLY A 452 -32.87 26.27 -18.51
N GLN A 453 -32.00 25.26 -18.62
CA GLN A 453 -32.29 24.10 -19.44
C GLN A 453 -33.19 23.12 -18.67
N PRO A 454 -34.21 22.49 -19.33
CA PRO A 454 -35.00 21.44 -18.70
C PRO A 454 -34.10 20.26 -18.40
N GLU A 455 -34.21 19.68 -17.21
CA GLU A 455 -33.57 18.42 -16.86
C GLU A 455 -33.88 17.37 -17.93
N ILE A 456 -32.88 16.92 -18.65
CA ILE A 456 -32.99 15.69 -19.45
C ILE A 456 -33.05 14.56 -18.43
N SER A 457 -34.24 14.22 -18.00
CA SER A 457 -34.54 13.04 -17.23
C SER A 457 -34.11 11.84 -18.06
N ALA A 458 -33.03 11.20 -17.62
CA ALA A 458 -32.68 9.84 -18.06
C ALA A 458 -33.82 8.94 -17.55
N GLY A 459 -34.80 8.69 -18.42
CA GLY A 459 -35.94 7.85 -18.15
C GLY A 459 -35.50 6.45 -17.79
N SER A 460 -35.73 6.06 -16.57
CA SER A 460 -35.72 4.67 -16.14
C SER A 460 -36.92 3.98 -16.81
N VAL A 461 -36.69 3.21 -17.83
CA VAL A 461 -37.63 2.20 -18.31
C VAL A 461 -37.65 1.08 -17.28
N MET A 462 -38.48 1.20 -16.27
CA MET A 462 -38.95 0.05 -15.50
C MET A 462 -40.21 -0.49 -16.16
N SER A 463 -40.09 -1.63 -16.78
CA SER A 463 -41.24 -2.42 -17.23
C SER A 463 -41.88 -3.08 -16.00
N ASP A 464 -43.08 -2.64 -15.65
CA ASP A 464 -44.02 -3.36 -14.79
C ASP A 464 -44.39 -4.71 -15.42
N ARG A 465 -44.16 -5.79 -14.70
CA ARG A 465 -44.92 -7.02 -14.81
C ARG A 465 -45.29 -7.51 -13.41
N PRO A 466 -46.56 -7.83 -13.16
CA PRO A 466 -47.06 -8.21 -11.83
C PRO A 466 -46.73 -9.67 -11.54
N VAL A 467 -46.27 -9.91 -10.32
CA VAL A 467 -46.11 -11.26 -9.76
C VAL A 467 -47.43 -11.68 -9.15
N SER A 468 -48.06 -12.68 -9.76
CA SER A 468 -49.17 -13.43 -9.16
C SER A 468 -48.69 -14.31 -8.01
N ARG A 469 -49.36 -14.14 -6.87
CA ARG A 469 -49.34 -15.13 -5.77
C ARG A 469 -50.18 -16.33 -6.22
N ASP A 470 -49.64 -17.52 -6.01
CA ASP A 470 -50.45 -18.68 -5.64
C ASP A 470 -49.71 -19.68 -4.77
N HIS A 471 -50.49 -20.18 -3.83
CA HIS A 471 -50.21 -21.14 -2.77
C HIS A 471 -49.86 -22.54 -3.26
N ALA A 472 -49.08 -23.26 -2.46
CA ALA A 472 -49.40 -24.57 -1.86
C ALA A 472 -48.14 -25.21 -1.27
N ALA A 473 -48.06 -25.38 -0.04
CA ALA A 473 -48.31 -26.43 0.91
C ALA A 473 -47.72 -27.81 0.61
N SER A 474 -47.05 -28.31 1.66
CA SER A 474 -46.87 -29.71 2.06
C SER A 474 -45.67 -30.50 1.57
N GLY A 475 -45.02 -31.11 2.56
CA GLY A 475 -44.34 -32.40 2.38
C GLY A 475 -43.15 -32.68 3.30
N VAL A 476 -43.47 -33.16 4.49
CA VAL A 476 -42.61 -33.86 5.43
C VAL A 476 -41.98 -35.11 4.80
N ALA A 477 -40.69 -35.37 5.01
CA ALA A 477 -40.22 -36.74 5.27
C ALA A 477 -38.82 -36.78 5.93
N ARG A 478 -38.80 -37.46 7.04
CA ARG A 478 -37.64 -37.95 7.82
C ARG A 478 -36.88 -39.04 7.05
N GLY A 479 -35.59 -39.15 7.28
CA GLY A 479 -34.82 -40.33 6.91
C GLY A 479 -33.40 -40.32 7.52
N ARG A 480 -33.26 -41.05 8.63
CA ARG A 480 -31.98 -41.44 9.22
C ARG A 480 -31.16 -42.33 8.30
N ARG A 481 -29.87 -42.13 8.18
CA ARG A 481 -28.82 -43.08 8.64
C ARG A 481 -27.47 -42.38 8.65
#